data_3056e2fb4b43a95b18903ddd8c1d8a6c
#
_entry.id   3056e2fb4b43a95b18903ddd8c1d8a6c
#
_cell.length_a   1.000
_cell.length_b   1.000
_cell.length_c   1.000
_cell.angle_alpha   90.00
_cell.angle_beta   90.00
_cell.angle_gamma   90.00
#
_symmetry.space_group_name_H-M   'P 1'
#
loop_
_entity.id
_entity.type
_entity.pdbx_description
1 polymer ?
#
loop_
_entity_poly.entity_id
_entity_poly.type
_entity_poly.pdbx_seq_one_letter_code
_entity_poly.pdbx_strand_id
1 'polypeptide(L)'
;MATSRGATLLGPDQLEVREYPIPAIPADGGLVKVEMAGVCGSDVKYLHGKIQLPTPLILGHEILGRVEKLGSAAAAIHKLKEGDRIILKGAIGCGRCADCRRGGARFCKQRTSYGGRTTCDKPPHLFGGFADYIYLAPDVLATKVND
;
A
#
# COMPACT_ATOMS: atom_id res chain seq x y z
N MET A 1 -11.81 18.65 3.32
CA MET A 1 -11.09 17.49 3.87
C MET A 1 -9.80 17.33 3.11
N ALA A 2 -8.72 16.88 3.73
CA ALA A 2 -7.47 16.61 3.01
C ALA A 2 -7.65 15.40 2.09
N THR A 3 -7.08 15.48 0.88
CA THR A 3 -7.14 14.43 -0.15
C THR A 3 -5.74 13.97 -0.55
N SER A 4 -5.66 12.78 -1.14
CA SER A 4 -4.48 12.20 -1.77
C SER A 4 -4.81 11.90 -3.22
N ARG A 5 -3.96 12.35 -4.14
CA ARG A 5 -4.06 11.93 -5.54
C ARG A 5 -3.48 10.52 -5.69
N GLY A 6 -4.02 9.74 -6.60
CA GLY A 6 -3.53 8.40 -6.92
C GLY A 6 -3.72 8.07 -8.39
N ALA A 7 -2.69 7.47 -9.02
CA ALA A 7 -2.79 6.94 -10.38
C ALA A 7 -3.60 5.64 -10.36
N THR A 8 -4.84 5.73 -10.78
CA THR A 8 -5.87 4.71 -10.65
C THR A 8 -6.08 3.98 -11.98
N LEU A 9 -5.85 2.68 -11.95
CA LEU A 9 -6.17 1.77 -13.05
C LEU A 9 -7.67 1.42 -13.00
N LEU A 10 -8.40 1.71 -14.06
CA LEU A 10 -9.84 1.44 -14.21
C LEU A 10 -10.11 0.21 -15.06
N GLY A 11 -9.18 -0.14 -15.91
CA GLY A 11 -9.24 -1.25 -16.85
C GLY A 11 -8.01 -1.23 -17.76
N PRO A 12 -7.87 -2.18 -18.70
CA PRO A 12 -6.73 -2.19 -19.62
C PRO A 12 -6.60 -0.83 -20.35
N ASP A 13 -5.39 -0.28 -20.31
CA ASP A 13 -5.00 1.00 -20.92
C ASP A 13 -5.81 2.24 -20.41
N GLN A 14 -6.50 2.09 -19.28
CA GLN A 14 -7.29 3.16 -18.65
C GLN A 14 -6.68 3.55 -17.30
N LEU A 15 -5.79 4.52 -17.31
CA LEU A 15 -5.14 5.07 -16.12
C LEU A 15 -5.52 6.54 -15.95
N GLU A 16 -6.04 6.89 -14.78
CA GLU A 16 -6.44 8.25 -14.44
C GLU A 16 -5.86 8.68 -13.10
N VAL A 17 -5.58 9.97 -12.95
CA VAL A 17 -5.28 10.54 -11.62
C VAL A 17 -6.60 10.89 -10.95
N ARG A 18 -6.89 10.26 -9.81
CA ARG A 18 -8.08 10.49 -9.00
C ARG A 18 -7.72 10.96 -7.60
N GLU A 19 -8.64 11.68 -6.97
CA GLU A 19 -8.50 12.12 -5.58
C GLU A 19 -9.29 11.21 -4.64
N TYR A 20 -8.66 10.87 -3.51
CA TYR A 20 -9.22 10.03 -2.46
C TYR A 20 -9.16 10.76 -1.13
N PRO A 21 -10.19 10.64 -0.28
CA PRO A 21 -10.12 11.22 1.05
C PRO A 21 -9.02 10.52 1.87
N ILE A 22 -8.27 11.30 2.64
CA ILE A 22 -7.35 10.74 3.64
C ILE A 22 -8.21 10.11 4.75
N PRO A 23 -8.04 8.80 5.03
CA PRO A 23 -8.85 8.10 6.01
C PRO A 23 -8.53 8.54 7.44
N ALA A 24 -9.50 8.38 8.34
CA ALA A 24 -9.22 8.36 9.76
C ALA A 24 -8.27 7.19 10.08
N ILE A 25 -7.21 7.46 10.85
CA ILE A 25 -6.20 6.45 11.16
C ILE A 25 -6.60 5.71 12.43
N PRO A 26 -6.89 4.39 12.36
CA PRO A 26 -7.20 3.57 13.52
C PRO A 26 -5.93 3.29 14.34
N ALA A 27 -6.11 2.74 15.54
CA ALA A 27 -4.99 2.46 16.45
C ALA A 27 -3.94 1.51 15.84
N ASP A 28 -4.34 0.58 14.97
CA ASP A 28 -3.49 -0.42 14.34
C ASP A 28 -3.04 -0.06 12.91
N GLY A 29 -3.40 1.12 12.41
CA GLY A 29 -3.03 1.61 11.08
C GLY A 29 -2.15 2.86 11.11
N GLY A 30 -1.78 3.33 9.92
CA GLY A 30 -1.01 4.56 9.75
C GLY A 30 -1.22 5.18 8.38
N LEU A 31 -0.62 6.36 8.22
CA LEU A 31 -0.55 7.09 6.96
C LEU A 31 0.92 7.36 6.64
N VAL A 32 1.33 7.04 5.45
CA VAL A 32 2.69 7.27 4.95
C VAL A 32 2.64 8.23 3.78
N LYS A 33 3.39 9.33 3.86
CA LYS A 33 3.62 10.21 2.72
C LYS A 33 4.62 9.55 1.79
N VAL A 34 4.23 9.33 0.55
CA VAL A 34 5.11 8.69 -0.45
C VAL A 34 6.18 9.68 -0.90
N GLU A 35 7.44 9.28 -0.78
CA GLU A 35 8.59 10.04 -1.29
C GLU A 35 8.99 9.52 -2.68
N MET A 36 8.91 8.21 -2.87
CA MET A 36 9.29 7.55 -4.12
C MET A 36 8.52 6.24 -4.28
N ALA A 37 8.11 5.95 -5.49
CA ALA A 37 7.58 4.64 -5.87
C ALA A 37 8.23 4.16 -7.16
N GLY A 38 8.81 2.97 -7.13
CA GLY A 38 9.43 2.34 -8.30
C GLY A 38 8.37 1.84 -9.28
N VAL A 39 8.66 1.97 -10.58
CA VAL A 39 7.84 1.37 -11.64
C VAL A 39 8.42 -0.02 -11.98
N CYS A 40 7.66 -1.06 -11.64
CA CYS A 40 8.01 -2.44 -11.95
C CYS A 40 7.48 -2.86 -13.33
N GLY A 41 8.14 -3.80 -13.97
CA GLY A 41 7.62 -4.39 -15.22
C GLY A 41 6.24 -5.05 -15.08
N SER A 42 5.81 -5.39 -13.85
CA SER A 42 4.45 -5.86 -13.59
C SER A 42 3.41 -4.75 -13.68
N ASP A 43 3.73 -3.50 -13.32
CA ASP A 43 2.81 -2.38 -13.44
C ASP A 43 2.43 -2.13 -14.91
N VAL A 44 3.42 -2.27 -15.82
CA VAL A 44 3.18 -2.20 -17.27
C VAL A 44 2.29 -3.34 -17.77
N LYS A 45 2.47 -4.57 -17.24
CA LYS A 45 1.61 -5.72 -17.57
C LYS A 45 0.18 -5.53 -17.05
N TYR A 46 0.02 -4.91 -15.87
CA TYR A 46 -1.28 -4.57 -15.30
C TYR A 46 -1.99 -3.51 -16.15
N LEU A 47 -1.26 -2.44 -16.50
CA LEU A 47 -1.79 -1.36 -17.34
C LEU A 47 -2.34 -1.90 -18.67
N HIS A 48 -1.59 -2.77 -19.34
CA HIS A 48 -2.01 -3.34 -20.64
C HIS A 48 -2.91 -4.58 -20.51
N GLY A 49 -3.42 -4.91 -19.33
CA GLY A 49 -4.33 -6.03 -19.11
C GLY A 49 -3.71 -7.42 -19.37
N LYS A 50 -2.37 -7.52 -19.52
CA LYS A 50 -1.68 -8.82 -19.67
C LYS A 50 -1.77 -9.68 -18.42
N ILE A 51 -1.94 -9.04 -17.28
CA ILE A 51 -2.28 -9.68 -16.00
C ILE A 51 -3.52 -8.96 -15.48
N GLN A 52 -4.62 -9.69 -15.34
CA GLN A 52 -5.87 -9.13 -14.85
C GLN A 52 -5.81 -8.91 -13.35
N LEU A 53 -6.25 -7.74 -12.92
CA LEU A 53 -6.40 -7.35 -11.52
C LEU A 53 -7.83 -6.86 -11.26
N PRO A 54 -8.27 -6.91 -10.00
CA PRO A 54 -9.51 -6.24 -9.63
C PRO A 54 -9.33 -4.72 -9.80
N THR A 55 -10.30 -4.06 -10.41
CA THR A 55 -10.31 -2.60 -10.59
C THR A 55 -11.56 -1.98 -9.97
N PRO A 56 -11.55 -0.69 -9.58
CA PRO A 56 -10.44 0.26 -9.69
C PRO A 56 -9.36 0.04 -8.63
N LEU A 57 -8.09 0.25 -8.96
CA LEU A 57 -6.99 0.18 -8.00
C LEU A 57 -5.90 1.23 -8.28
N ILE A 58 -5.23 1.71 -7.23
CA ILE A 58 -4.05 2.56 -7.36
C ILE A 58 -2.85 1.66 -7.59
N LEU A 59 -2.07 1.90 -8.65
CA LEU A 59 -0.86 1.13 -8.96
C LEU A 59 0.33 1.47 -8.04
N GLY A 60 1.44 0.73 -8.21
CA GLY A 60 2.70 0.93 -7.48
C GLY A 60 2.81 0.09 -6.21
N HIS A 61 3.87 -0.71 -6.12
CA HIS A 61 4.10 -1.64 -5.01
C HIS A 61 5.56 -1.65 -4.51
N GLU A 62 6.42 -0.82 -5.06
CA GLU A 62 7.79 -0.57 -4.62
C GLU A 62 7.84 0.81 -3.98
N ILE A 63 7.67 0.88 -2.65
CA ILE A 63 7.27 2.11 -1.97
C ILE A 63 8.30 2.50 -0.92
N LEU A 64 8.79 3.72 -1.04
CA LEU A 64 9.56 4.43 -0.03
C LEU A 64 8.76 5.66 0.40
N GLY A 65 8.66 5.90 1.71
CA GLY A 65 7.93 7.04 2.21
C GLY A 65 8.26 7.36 3.65
N ARG A 66 7.61 8.39 4.17
CA ARG A 66 7.78 8.87 5.55
C ARG A 66 6.47 8.73 6.30
N VAL A 67 6.55 8.20 7.52
CA VAL A 67 5.39 8.04 8.40
C VAL A 67 4.85 9.43 8.75
N GLU A 68 3.65 9.73 8.28
CA GLU A 68 2.94 11.00 8.52
C GLU A 68 2.08 10.95 9.77
N LYS A 69 1.33 9.83 9.94
CA LYS A 69 0.51 9.55 11.12
C LYS A 69 0.60 8.08 11.48
N LEU A 70 0.56 7.79 12.77
CA LEU A 70 0.68 6.41 13.24
C LEU A 70 -0.24 6.16 14.44
N GLY A 71 -1.06 5.13 14.35
CA GLY A 71 -1.85 4.65 15.47
C GLY A 71 -0.98 4.01 16.55
N SER A 72 -1.41 4.07 17.79
CA SER A 72 -0.62 3.62 18.94
C SER A 72 -0.25 2.14 18.90
N ALA A 73 -1.16 1.29 18.46
CA ALA A 73 -0.89 -0.14 18.28
C ALA A 73 0.06 -0.39 17.10
N ALA A 74 -0.11 0.32 15.97
CA ALA A 74 0.80 0.24 14.82
C ALA A 74 2.22 0.67 15.20
N ALA A 75 2.38 1.73 16.01
CA ALA A 75 3.68 2.19 16.51
C ALA A 75 4.40 1.09 17.29
N ALA A 76 3.68 0.39 18.16
CA ALA A 76 4.24 -0.71 18.94
C ALA A 76 4.59 -1.95 18.09
N ILE A 77 3.69 -2.34 17.18
CA ILE A 77 3.85 -3.52 16.31
C ILE A 77 5.03 -3.33 15.36
N HIS A 78 5.10 -2.21 14.68
CA HIS A 78 6.14 -1.93 13.68
C HIS A 78 7.42 -1.32 14.28
N LYS A 79 7.41 -0.93 15.56
CA LYS A 79 8.51 -0.20 16.24
C LYS A 79 8.90 1.07 15.47
N LEU A 80 7.89 1.79 14.99
CA LEU A 80 8.01 3.02 14.22
C LEU A 80 7.44 4.21 14.99
N LYS A 81 7.83 5.40 14.55
CA LYS A 81 7.28 6.67 14.99
C LYS A 81 7.01 7.58 13.80
N GLU A 82 6.19 8.61 13.98
CA GLU A 82 5.99 9.67 13.01
C GLU A 82 7.32 10.32 12.64
N GLY A 83 7.52 10.60 11.36
CA GLY A 83 8.76 11.08 10.77
C GLY A 83 9.75 9.98 10.35
N ASP A 84 9.59 8.73 10.76
CA ASP A 84 10.46 7.65 10.31
C ASP A 84 10.33 7.42 8.80
N ARG A 85 11.46 7.21 8.13
CA ARG A 85 11.54 6.87 6.71
C ARG A 85 11.50 5.36 6.57
N ILE A 86 10.62 4.85 5.72
CA ILE A 86 10.34 3.40 5.65
C ILE A 86 10.19 2.91 4.21
N ILE A 87 10.53 1.64 4.02
CA ILE A 87 10.16 0.87 2.83
C ILE A 87 8.99 -0.05 3.21
N LEU A 88 7.96 -0.11 2.35
CA LEU A 88 6.82 -1.00 2.49
C LEU A 88 6.95 -2.20 1.57
N LYS A 89 6.71 -3.40 2.10
CA LYS A 89 6.59 -4.60 1.28
C LYS A 89 5.25 -4.61 0.56
N GLY A 90 5.26 -4.79 -0.77
CA GLY A 90 4.05 -4.78 -1.59
C GLY A 90 3.01 -5.84 -1.21
N ALA A 91 3.44 -7.05 -0.80
CA ALA A 91 2.55 -8.13 -0.39
C ALA A 91 2.22 -8.06 1.10
N ILE A 92 0.93 -8.09 1.43
CA ILE A 92 0.39 -8.07 2.79
C ILE A 92 -0.24 -9.43 3.06
N GLY A 93 0.36 -10.21 3.97
CA GLY A 93 -0.16 -11.51 4.39
C GLY A 93 -1.18 -11.39 5.52
N CYS A 94 -1.86 -12.48 5.86
CA CYS A 94 -2.78 -12.52 7.01
C CYS A 94 -2.07 -12.67 8.37
N GLY A 95 -0.75 -12.75 8.41
CA GLY A 95 0.09 -12.88 9.62
C GLY A 95 0.00 -14.25 10.33
N ARG A 96 -1.07 -15.03 10.15
CA ARG A 96 -1.42 -16.22 10.98
C ARG A 96 -1.31 -17.58 10.27
N CYS A 97 -1.35 -17.64 8.93
CA CYS A 97 -1.21 -18.91 8.21
C CYS A 97 0.22 -19.44 8.22
N ALA A 98 0.40 -20.72 7.87
CA ALA A 98 1.71 -21.36 7.85
C ALA A 98 2.72 -20.63 6.95
N ASP A 99 2.27 -20.12 5.78
CA ASP A 99 3.14 -19.38 4.89
C ASP A 99 3.58 -18.04 5.47
N CYS A 100 2.66 -17.29 6.10
CA CYS A 100 3.00 -16.03 6.76
C CYS A 100 3.99 -16.23 7.92
N ARG A 101 3.78 -17.26 8.75
CA ARG A 101 4.68 -17.58 9.88
C ARG A 101 6.10 -17.93 9.42
N ARG A 102 6.27 -18.45 8.21
CA ARG A 102 7.57 -18.72 7.59
C ARG A 102 8.13 -17.55 6.79
N GLY A 103 7.54 -16.35 6.89
CA GLY A 103 7.96 -15.16 6.15
C GLY A 103 7.50 -15.12 4.68
N GLY A 104 6.70 -16.10 4.26
CA GLY A 104 6.21 -16.25 2.89
C GLY A 104 4.88 -15.56 2.62
N ALA A 105 4.66 -14.31 3.06
CA ALA A 105 3.43 -13.56 2.86
C ALA A 105 2.90 -13.59 1.41
N ARG A 106 3.80 -13.64 0.42
CA ARG A 106 3.45 -13.73 -1.00
C ARG A 106 2.68 -14.99 -1.39
N PHE A 107 2.80 -16.06 -0.62
CA PHE A 107 2.10 -17.34 -0.83
C PHE A 107 0.81 -17.44 -0.02
N CYS A 108 0.53 -16.46 0.84
CA CYS A 108 -0.68 -16.43 1.64
C CYS A 108 -1.92 -16.41 0.75
N LYS A 109 -2.84 -17.36 0.95
CA LYS A 109 -4.10 -17.43 0.19
C LYS A 109 -5.03 -16.24 0.45
N GLN A 110 -4.92 -15.61 1.62
CA GLN A 110 -5.71 -14.44 2.03
C GLN A 110 -4.93 -13.13 1.85
N ARG A 111 -3.86 -13.16 1.05
CA ARG A 111 -3.04 -11.97 0.87
C ARG A 111 -3.80 -10.85 0.16
N THR A 112 -3.55 -9.65 0.59
CA THR A 112 -3.79 -8.41 -0.14
C THR A 112 -2.46 -7.85 -0.66
N SER A 113 -2.48 -6.75 -1.37
CA SER A 113 -1.23 -6.10 -1.78
C SER A 113 -1.46 -4.64 -2.14
N TYR A 114 -0.43 -3.85 -1.93
CA TYR A 114 -0.35 -2.55 -2.55
C TYR A 114 -0.17 -2.68 -4.06
N GLY A 115 -0.84 -1.83 -4.82
CA GLY A 115 -0.72 -1.75 -6.26
C GLY A 115 -1.11 -3.02 -7.03
N GLY A 116 -1.95 -3.90 -6.41
CA GLY A 116 -2.23 -5.16 -7.07
C GLY A 116 -3.60 -5.79 -6.74
N ARG A 117 -3.86 -6.17 -5.49
CA ARG A 117 -5.05 -6.99 -5.16
C ARG A 117 -6.13 -6.25 -4.37
N THR A 118 -5.83 -5.03 -3.92
CA THR A 118 -6.75 -4.25 -3.10
C THR A 118 -7.28 -3.09 -3.92
N THR A 119 -8.60 -3.08 -4.14
CA THR A 119 -9.29 -2.01 -4.86
C THR A 119 -9.34 -0.74 -4.03
N CYS A 120 -9.50 0.40 -4.70
CA CYS A 120 -9.58 1.72 -4.06
C CYS A 120 -11.01 2.29 -4.02
N ASP A 121 -12.03 1.49 -4.31
CA ASP A 121 -13.45 1.89 -4.26
C ASP A 121 -14.01 2.00 -2.84
N LYS A 122 -13.33 1.40 -1.86
CA LYS A 122 -13.75 1.40 -0.45
C LYS A 122 -12.66 1.96 0.47
N PRO A 123 -13.02 2.62 1.57
CA PRO A 123 -12.05 3.02 2.59
C PRO A 123 -11.19 1.85 3.07
N PRO A 124 -9.91 2.10 3.35
CA PRO A 124 -9.19 3.36 3.38
C PRO A 124 -8.65 3.84 2.01
N HIS A 125 -9.06 3.29 0.89
CA HIS A 125 -8.75 3.63 -0.51
C HIS A 125 -7.26 3.53 -0.91
N LEU A 126 -6.34 3.98 -0.07
CA LEU A 126 -4.93 4.28 -0.38
C LEU A 126 -4.04 3.03 -0.34
N PHE A 127 -4.28 2.06 -1.25
CA PHE A 127 -3.52 0.81 -1.36
C PHE A 127 -2.64 0.74 -2.62
N GLY A 128 -1.91 1.81 -2.92
CA GLY A 128 -0.96 1.84 -4.03
C GLY A 128 0.04 2.98 -3.90
N GLY A 129 1.28 2.73 -4.32
CA GLY A 129 2.39 3.66 -4.15
C GLY A 129 2.42 4.81 -5.15
N PHE A 130 1.69 4.73 -6.27
CA PHE A 130 1.58 5.85 -7.20
C PHE A 130 0.51 6.85 -6.71
N ALA A 131 0.71 7.34 -5.49
CA ALA A 131 -0.16 8.28 -4.81
C ALA A 131 0.65 9.24 -3.93
N ASP A 132 0.05 10.36 -3.48
CA ASP A 132 0.70 11.27 -2.53
C ASP A 132 0.85 10.62 -1.15
N TYR A 133 -0.15 9.82 -0.75
CA TYR A 133 -0.17 9.08 0.52
C TYR A 133 -0.60 7.63 0.32
N ILE A 134 -0.14 6.77 1.22
CA ILE A 134 -0.53 5.37 1.28
C ILE A 134 -0.94 4.99 2.71
N TYR A 135 -1.97 4.15 2.83
CA TYR A 135 -2.41 3.62 4.12
C TYR A 135 -1.45 2.52 4.59
N LEU A 136 -0.91 2.64 5.79
CA LEU A 136 -0.11 1.61 6.45
C LEU A 136 -1.04 0.56 7.06
N ALA A 137 -1.16 -0.58 6.40
CA ALA A 137 -2.00 -1.68 6.88
C ALA A 137 -1.35 -2.41 8.08
N PRO A 138 -2.15 -2.94 9.04
CA PRO A 138 -1.62 -3.57 10.25
C PRO A 138 -0.63 -4.71 10.00
N ASP A 139 -0.92 -5.54 8.99
CA ASP A 139 -0.16 -6.77 8.69
C ASP A 139 0.96 -6.56 7.65
N VAL A 140 1.25 -5.32 7.25
CA VAL A 140 2.32 -5.03 6.30
C VAL A 140 3.69 -5.12 6.96
N LEU A 141 4.67 -5.62 6.23
CA LEU A 141 6.07 -5.49 6.64
C LEU A 141 6.59 -4.09 6.24
N ALA A 142 6.86 -3.28 7.23
CA ALA A 142 7.49 -1.98 7.10
C ALA A 142 8.92 -2.04 7.66
N THR A 143 9.89 -1.56 6.90
CA THR A 143 11.30 -1.56 7.30
C THR A 143 11.81 -0.13 7.36
N LYS A 144 12.29 0.29 8.53
CA LYS A 144 12.94 1.60 8.70
C LYS A 144 14.24 1.65 7.91
N VAL A 145 14.48 2.76 7.24
CA VAL A 145 15.72 3.07 6.51
C VAL A 145 16.28 4.39 6.99
N ASN A 146 17.57 4.59 6.72
CA ASN A 146 18.25 5.85 7.03
C ASN A 146 17.76 6.96 6.10
N ASP A 147 17.89 8.20 6.58
CA ASP A 147 17.65 9.41 5.78
C ASP A 147 18.67 9.58 4.66
#